data_5a7db713cb97372f6b86263e6947a86b
#
_entry.id   5a7db713cb97372f6b86263e6947a86b
#
_cell.length_a   1.000
_cell.length_b   1.000
_cell.length_c   1.000
_cell.angle_alpha   90.00
_cell.angle_beta   90.00
_cell.angle_gamma   90.00
#
_symmetry.space_group_name_H-M   'P 1'
#
loop_
_entity.id
_entity.type
_entity.pdbx_description
1 polymer ?
#
loop_
_entity_poly.entity_id
_entity_poly.type
_entity_poly.pdbx_seq_one_letter_code
_entity_poly.pdbx_strand_id
1 'polypeptide(L)'
;MCDQDLWTDMVPDLQKLGTLHYGNVYEDSTLEGMARRVLDSSPERFVLVGFSMGGFVARVLCLLAPERVSGVAFVASSARGYSEEETERRKKGYGPGGRPPRATSGAPGLHPDRDNDPVLIARLRGMQQRLGREVRTRQAALVRRDGYADLERITCPSLVVACRQDRLRSLAESERMARHLPHARFEVIEDCGHMAPLERPHELAALLGGWIRGHSL
;
A
#
# COMPACT_ATOMS: atom_id res chain seq x y z
N MET A 1 -9.12 1.26 3.27
CA MET A 1 -8.39 2.31 3.99
C MET A 1 -8.10 1.78 5.37
N CYS A 2 -6.84 1.83 5.81
CA CYS A 2 -6.34 1.16 6.99
C CYS A 2 -5.45 2.12 7.78
N ASP A 3 -5.42 1.98 9.10
CA ASP A 3 -4.47 2.65 9.99
C ASP A 3 -3.29 1.71 10.34
N GLN A 4 -2.50 2.06 11.33
CA GLN A 4 -1.32 1.28 11.75
C GLN A 4 -1.64 -0.13 12.24
N ASP A 5 -2.89 -0.41 12.67
CA ASP A 5 -3.34 -1.76 13.07
C ASP A 5 -3.19 -2.78 11.92
N LEU A 6 -3.13 -2.31 10.68
CA LEU A 6 -2.83 -3.14 9.52
C LEU A 6 -1.54 -3.98 9.68
N TRP A 7 -0.55 -3.45 10.39
CA TRP A 7 0.79 -4.02 10.51
C TRP A 7 1.02 -4.78 11.81
N THR A 8 0.05 -4.76 12.74
CA THR A 8 0.22 -5.24 14.12
C THR A 8 0.78 -6.66 14.20
N ASP A 9 0.27 -7.58 13.35
CA ASP A 9 0.69 -8.98 13.37
C ASP A 9 2.11 -9.20 12.81
N MET A 10 2.65 -8.20 12.11
CA MET A 10 4.00 -8.23 11.55
C MET A 10 5.04 -7.56 12.46
N VAL A 11 4.61 -6.75 13.44
CA VAL A 11 5.50 -5.96 14.30
C VAL A 11 6.61 -6.80 14.95
N PRO A 12 6.33 -7.99 15.55
CA PRO A 12 7.38 -8.78 16.19
C PRO A 12 8.49 -9.24 15.23
N ASP A 13 8.16 -9.46 13.96
CA ASP A 13 9.13 -9.87 12.95
C ASP A 13 9.85 -8.68 12.34
N LEU A 14 9.15 -7.59 12.07
CA LEU A 14 9.74 -6.39 11.49
C LEU A 14 10.67 -5.65 12.46
N GLN A 15 10.39 -5.66 13.77
CA GLN A 15 11.26 -5.07 14.79
C GLN A 15 12.64 -5.72 14.88
N LYS A 16 12.78 -6.98 14.40
CA LYS A 16 14.08 -7.65 14.29
C LYS A 16 14.96 -7.06 13.17
N LEU A 17 14.37 -6.28 12.27
CA LEU A 17 15.06 -5.65 11.14
C LEU A 17 15.49 -4.22 11.45
N GLY A 18 14.82 -3.54 12.37
CA GLY A 18 15.11 -2.17 12.74
C GLY A 18 13.94 -1.46 13.44
N THR A 19 14.09 -0.17 13.67
CA THR A 19 13.06 0.66 14.27
C THR A 19 11.93 0.92 13.26
N LEU A 20 10.69 0.72 13.70
CA LEU A 20 9.50 0.91 12.85
C LEU A 20 8.97 2.34 12.98
N HIS A 21 8.75 2.98 11.83
CA HIS A 21 8.12 4.29 11.72
C HIS A 21 6.86 4.17 10.87
N TYR A 22 5.75 4.76 11.34
CA TYR A 22 4.48 4.76 10.62
C TYR A 22 4.26 6.11 9.95
N GLY A 23 4.25 6.11 8.62
CA GLY A 23 4.01 7.32 7.84
C GLY A 23 2.58 7.84 7.98
N ASN A 24 2.42 9.13 8.31
CA ASN A 24 1.12 9.78 8.36
C ASN A 24 0.67 10.19 6.94
N VAL A 25 -0.29 9.45 6.40
CA VAL A 25 -0.90 9.68 5.08
C VAL A 25 -2.38 10.09 5.18
N TYR A 26 -2.79 10.67 6.30
CA TYR A 26 -4.20 10.91 6.60
C TYR A 26 -4.62 12.37 6.49
N GLU A 27 -3.69 13.31 6.54
CA GLU A 27 -3.99 14.74 6.64
C GLU A 27 -3.95 15.49 5.32
N ASP A 28 -3.15 15.03 4.37
CA ASP A 28 -2.96 15.72 3.09
C ASP A 28 -3.93 15.23 2.01
N SER A 29 -4.28 16.12 1.10
CA SER A 29 -5.18 15.87 -0.04
C SER A 29 -4.46 15.51 -1.34
N THR A 30 -3.12 15.48 -1.33
CA THR A 30 -2.28 15.12 -2.48
C THR A 30 -1.25 14.06 -2.11
N LEU A 31 -0.82 13.26 -3.09
CA LEU A 31 0.24 12.27 -2.89
C LEU A 31 1.58 12.93 -2.50
N GLU A 32 1.86 14.12 -3.07
CA GLU A 32 3.05 14.90 -2.74
C GLU A 32 3.03 15.44 -1.31
N GLY A 33 1.89 15.97 -0.86
CA GLY A 33 1.73 16.41 0.52
C GLY A 33 1.95 15.27 1.51
N MET A 34 1.32 14.10 1.25
CA MET A 34 1.54 12.89 2.04
C MET A 34 3.01 12.46 2.05
N ALA A 35 3.68 12.46 0.90
CA ALA A 35 5.09 12.09 0.79
C ALA A 35 6.00 13.02 1.59
N ARG A 36 5.79 14.35 1.51
CA ARG A 36 6.54 15.35 2.30
C ARG A 36 6.33 15.14 3.79
N ARG A 37 5.09 14.97 4.25
CA ARG A 37 4.77 14.71 5.66
C ARG A 37 5.45 13.44 6.19
N VAL A 38 5.49 12.38 5.39
CA VAL A 38 6.23 11.16 5.74
C VAL A 38 7.72 11.44 5.85
N LEU A 39 8.30 12.17 4.88
CA LEU A 39 9.72 12.56 4.90
C LEU A 39 10.10 13.38 6.14
N ASP A 40 9.24 14.34 6.53
CA ASP A 40 9.49 15.24 7.66
C ASP A 40 9.56 14.47 9.01
N SER A 41 8.88 13.32 9.10
CA SER A 41 8.86 12.48 10.30
C SER A 41 9.77 11.24 10.21
N SER A 42 10.45 11.04 9.09
CA SER A 42 11.31 9.88 8.87
C SER A 42 12.77 10.13 9.26
N PRO A 43 13.54 9.08 9.63
CA PRO A 43 14.99 9.15 9.83
C PRO A 43 15.71 9.68 8.59
N GLU A 44 17.00 9.99 8.73
CA GLU A 44 17.84 10.46 7.61
C GLU A 44 17.86 9.46 6.44
N ARG A 45 17.98 8.16 6.74
CA ARG A 45 17.88 7.07 5.76
C ARG A 45 16.96 5.97 6.26
N PHE A 46 16.19 5.38 5.38
CA PHE A 46 15.21 4.33 5.74
C PHE A 46 14.85 3.43 4.56
N VAL A 47 14.35 2.25 4.88
CA VAL A 47 13.64 1.38 3.95
C VAL A 47 12.15 1.75 3.98
N LEU A 48 11.56 1.94 2.81
CA LEU A 48 10.17 2.36 2.66
C LEU A 48 9.28 1.19 2.25
N VAL A 49 8.17 0.97 2.96
CA VAL A 49 7.18 -0.04 2.61
C VAL A 49 5.84 0.63 2.33
N GLY A 50 5.36 0.54 1.10
CA GLY A 50 4.10 1.11 0.66
C GLY A 50 3.04 0.06 0.33
N PHE A 51 2.00 -0.08 1.18
CA PHE A 51 0.87 -0.96 0.91
C PHE A 51 -0.23 -0.23 0.14
N SER A 52 -0.72 -0.82 -0.94
CA SER A 52 -1.87 -0.34 -1.72
C SER A 52 -1.75 1.15 -2.08
N MET A 53 -2.56 2.02 -1.47
CA MET A 53 -2.48 3.48 -1.64
C MET A 53 -1.12 4.03 -1.17
N GLY A 54 -0.53 3.45 -0.13
CA GLY A 54 0.80 3.81 0.35
C GLY A 54 1.89 3.61 -0.70
N GLY A 55 1.73 2.69 -1.66
CA GLY A 55 2.67 2.52 -2.77
C GLY A 55 2.69 3.71 -3.74
N PHE A 56 1.55 4.38 -3.96
CA PHE A 56 1.53 5.63 -4.74
C PHE A 56 2.28 6.76 -4.02
N VAL A 57 2.15 6.84 -2.70
CA VAL A 57 2.91 7.80 -1.87
C VAL A 57 4.39 7.44 -1.89
N ALA A 58 4.74 6.16 -1.74
CA ALA A 58 6.11 5.67 -1.76
C ALA A 58 6.83 6.00 -3.08
N ARG A 59 6.16 5.83 -4.23
CA ARG A 59 6.69 6.23 -5.53
C ARG A 59 7.06 7.73 -5.55
N VAL A 60 6.14 8.60 -5.11
CA VAL A 60 6.38 10.05 -5.07
C VAL A 60 7.53 10.38 -4.12
N LEU A 61 7.59 9.73 -2.97
CA LEU A 61 8.63 9.94 -1.97
C LEU A 61 10.02 9.55 -2.50
N CYS A 62 10.14 8.40 -3.19
CA CYS A 62 11.40 7.99 -3.83
C CYS A 62 11.91 9.01 -4.86
N LEU A 63 11.01 9.74 -5.53
CA LEU A 63 11.40 10.78 -6.49
C LEU A 63 11.74 12.12 -5.82
N LEU A 64 11.12 12.42 -4.67
CA LEU A 64 11.37 13.66 -3.93
C LEU A 64 12.68 13.64 -3.17
N ALA A 65 13.07 12.49 -2.63
CA ALA A 65 14.26 12.35 -1.79
C ALA A 65 14.92 10.97 -2.02
N PRO A 66 15.45 10.71 -3.23
CA PRO A 66 16.04 9.41 -3.58
C PRO A 66 17.21 9.03 -2.68
N GLU A 67 17.98 10.02 -2.18
CA GLU A 67 19.13 9.82 -1.28
C GLU A 67 18.72 9.30 0.11
N ARG A 68 17.48 9.53 0.51
CA ARG A 68 16.94 9.11 1.81
C ARG A 68 16.39 7.69 1.81
N VAL A 69 16.02 7.16 0.64
CA VAL A 69 15.38 5.84 0.50
C VAL A 69 16.43 4.78 0.16
N SER A 70 16.83 3.98 1.15
CA SER A 70 17.79 2.89 0.95
C SER A 70 17.22 1.75 0.10
N GLY A 71 15.91 1.53 0.17
CA GLY A 71 15.17 0.56 -0.63
C GLY A 71 13.67 0.75 -0.47
N VAL A 72 12.89 0.32 -1.46
CA VAL A 72 11.43 0.47 -1.45
C VAL A 72 10.71 -0.85 -1.74
N ALA A 73 9.71 -1.18 -0.91
CA ALA A 73 8.81 -2.30 -1.15
C ALA A 73 7.39 -1.80 -1.48
N PHE A 74 6.85 -2.27 -2.59
CA PHE A 74 5.48 -2.02 -3.03
C PHE A 74 4.65 -3.28 -2.81
N VAL A 75 3.70 -3.23 -1.87
CA VAL A 75 2.87 -4.38 -1.49
C VAL A 75 1.44 -4.16 -1.98
N ALA A 76 0.91 -5.07 -2.78
CA ALA A 76 -0.45 -5.01 -3.34
C ALA A 76 -0.77 -3.61 -3.90
N SER A 77 0.14 -3.02 -4.68
CA SER A 77 0.05 -1.67 -5.20
C SER A 77 0.05 -1.64 -6.74
N SER A 78 0.00 -0.45 -7.32
CA SER A 78 0.03 -0.21 -8.76
C SER A 78 0.60 1.18 -9.05
N ALA A 79 1.13 1.37 -10.26
CA ALA A 79 1.48 2.69 -10.78
C ALA A 79 0.42 3.23 -11.77
N ARG A 80 -0.64 2.47 -12.03
CA ARG A 80 -1.72 2.88 -12.94
C ARG A 80 -2.46 4.11 -12.40
N GLY A 81 -2.59 5.11 -13.25
CA GLY A 81 -3.46 6.25 -12.99
C GLY A 81 -4.95 5.87 -12.99
N TYR A 82 -5.78 6.77 -12.50
CA TYR A 82 -7.22 6.70 -12.62
C TYR A 82 -7.71 7.70 -13.66
N SER A 83 -8.70 7.30 -14.46
CA SER A 83 -9.43 8.25 -15.30
C SER A 83 -10.21 9.25 -14.46
N GLU A 84 -10.64 10.34 -15.07
CA GLU A 84 -11.52 11.31 -14.40
C GLU A 84 -12.81 10.63 -13.92
N GLU A 85 -13.40 9.77 -14.75
CA GLU A 85 -14.60 9.02 -14.41
C GLU A 85 -14.38 8.08 -13.21
N GLU A 86 -13.26 7.36 -13.16
CA GLU A 86 -12.90 6.51 -12.02
C GLU A 86 -12.73 7.36 -10.75
N THR A 87 -12.08 8.51 -10.87
CA THR A 87 -11.87 9.44 -9.75
C THR A 87 -13.20 9.98 -9.23
N GLU A 88 -14.10 10.43 -10.12
CA GLU A 88 -15.43 10.94 -9.73
C GLU A 88 -16.31 9.84 -9.12
N ARG A 89 -16.29 8.63 -9.67
CA ARG A 89 -17.00 7.48 -9.08
C ARG A 89 -16.53 7.19 -7.65
N ARG A 90 -15.23 7.28 -7.41
CA ARG A 90 -14.64 7.09 -6.06
C ARG A 90 -15.08 8.20 -5.10
N LYS A 91 -15.04 9.46 -5.53
CA LYS A 91 -15.54 10.60 -4.74
C LYS A 91 -17.01 10.41 -4.35
N LYS A 92 -17.86 10.02 -5.30
CA LYS A 92 -19.30 9.77 -5.05
C LYS A 92 -19.51 8.63 -4.05
N GLY A 93 -18.73 7.54 -4.12
CA GLY A 93 -18.86 6.39 -3.23
C GLY A 93 -18.50 6.70 -1.76
N TYR A 94 -17.63 7.67 -1.52
CA TYR A 94 -17.14 8.01 -0.17
C TYR A 94 -17.52 9.44 0.28
N GLY A 95 -18.14 10.24 -0.58
CA GLY A 95 -18.58 11.62 -0.32
C GLY A 95 -19.78 11.73 0.61
N PRO A 96 -20.28 12.98 0.88
CA PRO A 96 -21.49 13.24 1.62
C PRO A 96 -22.69 12.52 0.99
N GLY A 97 -23.39 11.68 1.76
CA GLY A 97 -24.51 10.87 1.26
C GLY A 97 -24.12 9.64 0.43
N GLY A 98 -22.83 9.48 0.10
CA GLY A 98 -22.34 8.29 -0.60
C GLY A 98 -22.45 7.04 0.28
N ARG A 99 -23.09 6.02 -0.24
CA ARG A 99 -22.92 4.65 0.26
C ARG A 99 -21.69 4.07 -0.41
N PRO A 100 -20.71 3.54 0.33
CA PRO A 100 -19.69 2.69 -0.29
C PRO A 100 -20.43 1.63 -1.13
N PRO A 101 -19.89 1.23 -2.29
CA PRO A 101 -20.49 0.18 -3.09
C PRO A 101 -20.91 -0.94 -2.15
N ARG A 102 -22.18 -1.32 -2.14
CA ARG A 102 -22.63 -2.49 -1.40
C ARG A 102 -21.77 -3.63 -1.91
N ALA A 103 -20.89 -4.12 -1.07
CA ALA A 103 -20.33 -5.43 -1.31
C ALA A 103 -21.53 -6.36 -1.45
N THR A 104 -21.75 -6.85 -2.64
CA THR A 104 -22.87 -7.75 -2.95
C THR A 104 -22.73 -9.05 -2.15
N SER A 105 -21.53 -9.33 -1.64
CA SER A 105 -21.20 -10.34 -0.64
C SER A 105 -19.76 -10.12 -0.17
N GLY A 106 -19.51 -10.04 1.14
CA GLY A 106 -18.17 -10.10 1.71
C GLY A 106 -17.33 -8.82 1.63
N ALA A 107 -16.05 -8.95 1.90
CA ALA A 107 -15.04 -7.91 1.85
C ALA A 107 -14.14 -8.08 0.62
N PRO A 108 -14.37 -7.38 -0.50
CA PRO A 108 -13.68 -7.62 -1.78
C PRO A 108 -12.15 -7.44 -1.72
N GLY A 109 -11.62 -6.94 -0.63
CA GLY A 109 -10.18 -6.86 -0.38
C GLY A 109 -9.58 -8.12 0.23
N LEU A 110 -10.38 -9.08 0.70
CA LEU A 110 -9.89 -10.35 1.22
C LEU A 110 -9.84 -11.42 0.12
N HIS A 111 -9.17 -12.53 0.40
CA HIS A 111 -9.26 -13.72 -0.43
C HIS A 111 -10.72 -14.17 -0.54
N PRO A 112 -11.19 -14.72 -1.69
CA PRO A 112 -12.60 -15.14 -1.86
C PRO A 112 -13.10 -16.06 -0.73
N ASP A 113 -12.31 -17.01 -0.30
CA ASP A 113 -12.69 -17.96 0.77
C ASP A 113 -12.75 -17.29 2.16
N ARG A 114 -12.17 -16.10 2.32
CA ARG A 114 -12.17 -15.30 3.57
C ARG A 114 -13.07 -14.06 3.50
N ASP A 115 -13.84 -13.91 2.42
CA ASP A 115 -14.73 -12.75 2.22
C ASP A 115 -15.72 -12.52 3.39
N ASN A 116 -16.07 -13.58 4.07
CA ASN A 116 -17.03 -13.58 5.19
C ASN A 116 -16.36 -13.88 6.54
N ASP A 117 -15.03 -13.86 6.63
CA ASP A 117 -14.32 -14.04 7.90
C ASP A 117 -14.68 -12.90 8.87
N PRO A 118 -15.36 -13.20 10.00
CA PRO A 118 -15.86 -12.19 10.91
C PRO A 118 -14.75 -11.43 11.63
N VAL A 119 -13.59 -12.07 11.85
CA VAL A 119 -12.46 -11.48 12.56
C VAL A 119 -11.78 -10.45 11.65
N LEU A 120 -11.46 -10.83 10.41
CA LEU A 120 -10.85 -9.93 9.42
C LEU A 120 -11.78 -8.77 9.09
N ILE A 121 -13.09 -9.03 8.92
CA ILE A 121 -14.09 -7.99 8.67
C ILE A 121 -14.18 -7.01 9.83
N ALA A 122 -14.23 -7.50 11.07
CA ALA A 122 -14.29 -6.65 12.25
C ALA A 122 -13.05 -5.76 12.35
N ARG A 123 -11.87 -6.30 12.09
CA ARG A 123 -10.61 -5.57 12.08
C ARG A 123 -10.58 -4.47 11.00
N LEU A 124 -10.98 -4.80 9.77
CA LEU A 124 -11.11 -3.83 8.68
C LEU A 124 -12.08 -2.69 9.01
N ARG A 125 -13.23 -3.03 9.60
CA ARG A 125 -14.23 -2.05 10.04
C ARG A 125 -13.69 -1.17 11.15
N GLY A 126 -13.00 -1.73 12.14
CA GLY A 126 -12.37 -1.01 13.25
C GLY A 126 -11.38 0.04 12.74
N MET A 127 -10.47 -0.31 11.83
CA MET A 127 -9.55 0.63 11.19
C MET A 127 -10.28 1.74 10.45
N GLN A 128 -11.33 1.41 9.68
CA GLN A 128 -12.12 2.41 8.95
C GLN A 128 -12.88 3.36 9.88
N GLN A 129 -13.37 2.86 11.02
CA GLN A 129 -14.06 3.68 12.03
C GLN A 129 -13.09 4.66 12.70
N ARG A 130 -11.91 4.21 13.11
CA ARG A 130 -10.88 5.07 13.73
C ARG A 130 -10.39 6.18 12.80
N LEU A 131 -10.20 5.88 11.51
CA LEU A 131 -9.85 6.88 10.49
C LEU A 131 -10.96 7.92 10.27
N GLY A 132 -12.19 7.54 10.50
CA GLY A 132 -13.33 8.41 10.32
C GLY A 132 -13.68 8.72 8.85
N ARG A 133 -14.75 9.49 8.68
CA ARG A 133 -15.30 9.79 7.35
C ARG A 133 -14.44 10.78 6.57
N GLU A 134 -13.90 11.76 7.26
CA GLU A 134 -13.12 12.83 6.63
C GLU A 134 -11.89 12.30 5.91
N VAL A 135 -11.06 11.48 6.60
CA VAL A 135 -9.88 10.84 6.00
C VAL A 135 -10.27 9.96 4.81
N ARG A 136 -11.33 9.17 4.95
CA ARG A 136 -11.80 8.30 3.85
C ARG A 136 -12.24 9.09 2.62
N THR A 137 -12.94 10.19 2.81
CA THR A 137 -13.38 11.09 1.72
C THR A 137 -12.16 11.73 1.04
N ARG A 138 -11.20 12.24 1.82
CA ARG A 138 -9.95 12.84 1.32
C ARG A 138 -9.15 11.85 0.49
N GLN A 139 -8.91 10.65 0.99
CA GLN A 139 -8.17 9.62 0.27
C GLN A 139 -8.91 9.08 -0.96
N ALA A 140 -10.25 9.06 -0.95
CA ALA A 140 -11.02 8.69 -2.13
C ALA A 140 -10.93 9.73 -3.26
N ALA A 141 -10.74 11.01 -2.90
CA ALA A 141 -10.61 12.12 -3.84
C ALA A 141 -9.21 12.29 -4.43
N LEU A 142 -8.21 11.52 -3.97
CA LEU A 142 -6.83 11.60 -4.48
C LEU A 142 -6.78 11.37 -5.99
N VAL A 143 -6.21 12.34 -6.68
CA VAL A 143 -5.88 12.22 -8.11
C VAL A 143 -4.66 11.31 -8.26
N ARG A 144 -4.78 10.28 -9.08
CA ARG A 144 -3.71 9.34 -9.36
C ARG A 144 -3.38 9.38 -10.84
N ARG A 145 -2.32 10.08 -11.17
CA ARG A 145 -1.78 10.10 -12.54
C ARG A 145 -1.05 8.80 -12.82
N ASP A 146 -0.94 8.42 -14.08
CA ASP A 146 -0.10 7.31 -14.50
C ASP A 146 1.34 7.57 -14.07
N GLY A 147 1.99 6.58 -13.53
CA GLY A 147 3.29 6.72 -12.90
C GLY A 147 4.28 5.62 -13.30
N TYR A 148 4.03 4.90 -14.40
CA TYR A 148 4.97 3.87 -14.84
C TYR A 148 6.32 4.48 -15.25
N ALA A 149 6.33 5.61 -15.94
CA ALA A 149 7.56 6.32 -16.26
C ALA A 149 8.33 6.83 -15.03
N ASP A 150 7.62 7.13 -13.95
CA ASP A 150 8.25 7.52 -12.68
C ASP A 150 9.03 6.36 -12.05
N LEU A 151 8.54 5.12 -12.20
CA LEU A 151 9.19 3.93 -11.65
C LEU A 151 10.59 3.71 -12.24
N GLU A 152 10.79 4.05 -13.50
CA GLU A 152 12.08 3.91 -14.19
C GLU A 152 13.17 4.80 -13.58
N ARG A 153 12.77 5.83 -12.83
CA ARG A 153 13.67 6.76 -12.14
C ARG A 153 14.01 6.34 -10.71
N ILE A 154 13.39 5.26 -10.20
CA ILE A 154 13.66 4.72 -8.86
C ILE A 154 14.84 3.76 -8.97
N THR A 155 16.01 4.18 -8.53
CA THR A 155 17.27 3.44 -8.68
C THR A 155 17.68 2.64 -7.45
N CYS A 156 17.04 2.83 -6.30
CA CYS A 156 17.31 1.99 -5.13
C CYS A 156 16.76 0.56 -5.31
N PRO A 157 17.28 -0.42 -4.58
CA PRO A 157 16.71 -1.76 -4.54
C PRO A 157 15.21 -1.72 -4.31
N SER A 158 14.45 -2.46 -5.11
CA SER A 158 13.00 -2.44 -5.07
C SER A 158 12.43 -3.85 -4.92
N LEU A 159 11.35 -3.98 -4.14
CA LEU A 159 10.59 -5.22 -4.01
C LEU A 159 9.14 -4.94 -4.43
N VAL A 160 8.59 -5.74 -5.31
CA VAL A 160 7.16 -5.71 -5.64
C VAL A 160 6.53 -7.01 -5.17
N VAL A 161 5.59 -6.91 -4.23
CA VAL A 161 4.84 -8.05 -3.70
C VAL A 161 3.41 -7.99 -4.19
N ALA A 162 3.01 -8.97 -4.99
CA ALA A 162 1.64 -9.19 -5.44
C ALA A 162 0.96 -10.26 -4.59
N CYS A 163 -0.37 -10.29 -4.61
CA CYS A 163 -1.18 -11.33 -4.01
C CYS A 163 -1.98 -12.05 -5.10
N ARG A 164 -1.95 -13.37 -5.11
CA ARG A 164 -2.52 -14.17 -6.22
C ARG A 164 -4.00 -13.90 -6.45
N GLN A 165 -4.78 -13.78 -5.41
CA GLN A 165 -6.23 -13.60 -5.47
C GLN A 165 -6.66 -12.15 -5.17
N ASP A 166 -5.75 -11.18 -5.36
CA ASP A 166 -6.09 -9.77 -5.22
C ASP A 166 -7.08 -9.31 -6.31
N ARG A 167 -8.29 -8.96 -5.90
CA ARG A 167 -9.36 -8.49 -6.78
C ARG A 167 -9.36 -6.97 -6.95
N LEU A 168 -8.47 -6.25 -6.26
CA LEU A 168 -8.34 -4.78 -6.31
C LEU A 168 -7.11 -4.35 -7.10
N ARG A 169 -6.07 -5.18 -7.14
CA ARG A 169 -4.83 -4.98 -7.89
C ARG A 169 -4.47 -6.28 -8.58
N SER A 170 -4.60 -6.30 -9.89
CA SER A 170 -4.33 -7.51 -10.65
C SER A 170 -2.84 -7.87 -10.61
N LEU A 171 -2.57 -9.17 -10.70
CA LEU A 171 -1.20 -9.66 -10.83
C LEU A 171 -0.46 -8.98 -11.99
N ALA A 172 -1.14 -8.82 -13.13
CA ALA A 172 -0.59 -8.16 -14.31
C ALA A 172 -0.18 -6.69 -14.08
N GLU A 173 -0.92 -5.95 -13.23
CA GLU A 173 -0.52 -4.58 -12.84
C GLU A 173 0.76 -4.61 -12.01
N SER A 174 0.89 -5.56 -11.06
CA SER A 174 2.08 -5.71 -10.23
C SER A 174 3.29 -6.18 -11.04
N GLU A 175 3.13 -7.12 -11.95
CA GLU A 175 4.17 -7.54 -12.91
C GLU A 175 4.61 -6.37 -13.81
N ARG A 176 3.66 -5.59 -14.32
CA ARG A 176 3.98 -4.41 -15.11
C ARG A 176 4.79 -3.40 -14.28
N MET A 177 4.41 -3.20 -13.01
CA MET A 177 5.14 -2.33 -12.09
C MET A 177 6.58 -2.79 -11.89
N ALA A 178 6.80 -4.09 -11.66
CA ALA A 178 8.13 -4.67 -11.51
C ALA A 178 8.99 -4.51 -12.77
N ARG A 179 8.42 -4.64 -13.96
CA ARG A 179 9.16 -4.44 -15.24
C ARG A 179 9.63 -3.01 -15.47
N HIS A 180 8.97 -1.99 -14.87
CA HIS A 180 9.39 -0.59 -14.98
C HIS A 180 10.40 -0.16 -13.91
N LEU A 181 10.65 -0.97 -12.89
CA LEU A 181 11.62 -0.71 -11.84
C LEU A 181 12.98 -1.33 -12.22
N PRO A 182 14.08 -0.55 -12.32
CA PRO A 182 15.39 -1.05 -12.79
C PRO A 182 15.97 -2.18 -11.94
N HIS A 183 15.70 -2.18 -10.63
CA HIS A 183 16.27 -3.11 -9.66
C HIS A 183 15.18 -3.80 -8.83
N ALA A 184 14.15 -4.30 -9.52
CA ALA A 184 13.02 -4.94 -8.84
C ALA A 184 13.22 -6.44 -8.66
N ARG A 185 13.00 -6.90 -7.43
CA ARG A 185 12.60 -8.27 -7.14
C ARG A 185 11.07 -8.34 -7.16
N PHE A 186 10.51 -9.35 -7.82
CA PHE A 186 9.06 -9.59 -7.88
C PHE A 186 8.71 -10.87 -7.14
N GLU A 187 7.75 -10.79 -6.24
CA GLU A 187 7.27 -11.91 -5.42
C GLU A 187 5.75 -11.98 -5.43
N VAL A 188 5.22 -13.18 -5.35
CA VAL A 188 3.77 -13.43 -5.28
C VAL A 188 3.45 -14.22 -4.03
N ILE A 189 2.54 -13.69 -3.21
CA ILE A 189 1.97 -14.41 -2.07
C ILE A 189 0.76 -15.20 -2.58
N GLU A 190 0.84 -16.52 -2.46
CA GLU A 190 -0.24 -17.43 -2.82
C GLU A 190 -1.35 -17.43 -1.75
N ASP A 191 -2.55 -17.86 -2.11
CA ASP A 191 -3.71 -17.94 -1.20
C ASP A 191 -3.86 -16.63 -0.39
N CYS A 192 -3.84 -15.49 -1.08
CA CYS A 192 -3.87 -14.15 -0.50
C CYS A 192 -4.68 -13.20 -1.37
N GLY A 193 -5.61 -12.47 -0.75
CA GLY A 193 -6.30 -11.33 -1.34
C GLY A 193 -5.48 -10.06 -1.23
N HIS A 194 -6.15 -8.91 -1.36
CA HIS A 194 -5.48 -7.61 -1.29
C HIS A 194 -4.82 -7.31 0.07
N MET A 195 -5.32 -7.92 1.14
CA MET A 195 -4.98 -7.56 2.52
C MET A 195 -3.82 -8.42 3.06
N ALA A 196 -2.72 -8.55 2.31
CA ALA A 196 -1.57 -9.36 2.69
C ALA A 196 -1.09 -9.18 4.14
N PRO A 197 -1.03 -7.95 4.70
CA PRO A 197 -0.62 -7.78 6.10
C PRO A 197 -1.56 -8.41 7.13
N LEU A 198 -2.82 -8.66 6.75
CA LEU A 198 -3.81 -9.32 7.61
C LEU A 198 -3.96 -10.81 7.30
N GLU A 199 -3.84 -11.19 6.03
CA GLU A 199 -4.11 -12.54 5.57
C GLU A 199 -2.88 -13.45 5.62
N ARG A 200 -1.70 -12.88 5.38
CA ARG A 200 -0.39 -13.58 5.32
C ARG A 200 0.72 -12.77 6.00
N PRO A 201 0.54 -12.31 7.25
CA PRO A 201 1.48 -11.40 7.92
C PRO A 201 2.89 -11.98 8.02
N HIS A 202 3.03 -13.23 8.42
CA HIS A 202 4.34 -13.85 8.60
C HIS A 202 5.07 -14.10 7.28
N GLU A 203 4.34 -14.49 6.22
CA GLU A 203 4.92 -14.67 4.90
C GLU A 203 5.39 -13.33 4.32
N LEU A 204 4.58 -12.29 4.42
CA LEU A 204 4.96 -10.95 4.00
C LEU A 204 6.17 -10.42 4.79
N ALA A 205 6.19 -10.62 6.11
CA ALA A 205 7.32 -10.24 6.95
C ALA A 205 8.61 -10.99 6.57
N ALA A 206 8.49 -12.28 6.26
CA ALA A 206 9.63 -13.09 5.81
C ALA A 206 10.19 -12.62 4.46
N LEU A 207 9.32 -12.27 3.49
CA LEU A 207 9.71 -11.72 2.19
C LEU A 207 10.43 -10.37 2.36
N LEU A 208 9.86 -9.44 3.14
CA LEU A 208 10.48 -8.16 3.45
C LEU A 208 11.84 -8.34 4.13
N GLY A 209 11.90 -9.18 5.16
CA GLY A 209 13.13 -9.44 5.90
C GLY A 209 14.23 -10.11 5.07
N GLY A 210 13.85 -11.06 4.21
CA GLY A 210 14.78 -11.70 3.29
C GLY A 210 15.36 -10.72 2.27
N TRP A 211 14.51 -9.84 1.73
CA TRP A 211 14.91 -8.82 0.78
C TRP A 211 15.80 -7.75 1.43
N ILE A 212 15.45 -7.24 2.62
CA ILE A 212 16.24 -6.25 3.37
C ILE A 212 17.63 -6.79 3.66
N ARG A 213 17.74 -7.99 4.23
CA ARG A 213 19.04 -8.62 4.53
C ARG A 213 19.85 -8.92 3.27
N GLY A 214 19.22 -9.36 2.20
CA GLY A 214 19.89 -9.69 0.93
C GLY A 214 20.53 -8.47 0.23
N HIS A 215 20.11 -7.26 0.56
CA HIS A 215 20.64 -6.00 0.02
C HIS A 215 21.41 -5.18 1.05
N SER A 216 21.58 -5.69 2.28
CA SER A 216 22.25 -4.97 3.39
C SER A 216 21.64 -3.56 3.65
N LEU A 217 20.30 -3.48 3.60
CA LEU A 217 19.53 -2.25 3.78
C LEU A 217 19.31 -1.91 5.26
#